data_545a352bc2a5dc6ae3b26ef363ae43ee
#
_entry.id   545a352bc2a5dc6ae3b26ef363ae43ee
#
_cell.length_a   1.000
_cell.length_b   1.000
_cell.length_c   1.000
_cell.angle_alpha   90.00
_cell.angle_beta   90.00
_cell.angle_gamma   90.00
#
_symmetry.space_group_name_H-M   'P 1'
#
loop_
_entity.id
_entity.type
_entity.pdbx_description
1 polymer ?
#
loop_
_entity_poly.entity_id
_entity_poly.type
_entity_poly.pdbx_seq_one_letter_code
_entity_poly.pdbx_strand_id
1 'polypeptide(L)'
;MLIDTLRTVHNSDAEAVAQLVNKAYRPEAGVSGWTHESDLVSGSRTRISQIEVILSKQDTVIIVGLKGSEIVSCVHVEKDGSHSHIGMLAVNPVLQGAGLGKQMLAHAESYASENFGSEKFIMGVVSSRAELIAFYLRQGYQKTGLITDYPESAGVGIPRHAGLKVEILEKRANHT
;
A
#
# COMPACT_ATOMS: atom_id res chain seq x y z
N MET A 1 16.59 11.35 -9.42
CA MET A 1 15.40 10.55 -9.12
C MET A 1 15.79 9.11 -8.79
N LEU A 2 15.20 8.55 -7.74
CA LEU A 2 15.52 7.18 -7.31
C LEU A 2 14.75 6.12 -8.09
N ILE A 3 13.63 6.49 -8.72
CA ILE A 3 12.86 5.59 -9.57
C ILE A 3 13.12 5.96 -11.03
N ASP A 4 13.57 4.97 -11.79
CA ASP A 4 13.84 5.12 -13.22
C ASP A 4 12.59 4.81 -14.05
N THR A 5 11.77 3.87 -13.59
CA THR A 5 10.62 3.35 -14.34
C THR A 5 9.45 3.08 -13.40
N LEU A 6 8.26 3.46 -13.84
CA LEU A 6 6.99 3.09 -13.22
C LEU A 6 6.20 2.26 -14.24
N ARG A 7 5.73 1.10 -13.83
CA ARG A 7 4.92 0.23 -14.69
C ARG A 7 3.98 -0.64 -13.87
N THR A 8 3.02 -1.24 -14.54
CA THR A 8 2.18 -2.26 -13.90
C THR A 8 2.97 -3.58 -13.78
N VAL A 9 2.61 -4.36 -12.80
CA VAL A 9 3.26 -5.63 -12.48
C VAL A 9 2.94 -6.70 -13.52
N HIS A 10 3.92 -7.56 -13.82
CA HIS A 10 3.74 -8.79 -14.57
C HIS A 10 3.65 -9.99 -13.62
N ASN A 11 3.11 -11.12 -14.10
CA ASN A 11 3.02 -12.34 -13.27
C ASN A 11 4.39 -12.79 -12.74
N SER A 12 5.44 -12.60 -13.54
CA SER A 12 6.81 -12.95 -13.15
C SER A 12 7.36 -12.09 -12.00
N ASP A 13 6.73 -10.97 -11.66
CA ASP A 13 7.15 -10.08 -10.58
C ASP A 13 6.56 -10.46 -9.21
N ALA A 14 5.65 -11.44 -9.15
CA ALA A 14 4.89 -11.73 -7.93
C ALA A 14 5.80 -12.02 -6.72
N GLU A 15 6.86 -12.78 -6.90
CA GLU A 15 7.81 -13.08 -5.82
C GLU A 15 8.53 -11.83 -5.33
N ALA A 16 9.03 -11.01 -6.25
CA ALA A 16 9.75 -9.78 -5.90
C ALA A 16 8.83 -8.79 -5.17
N VAL A 17 7.57 -8.67 -5.60
CA VAL A 17 6.58 -7.83 -4.93
C VAL A 17 6.29 -8.34 -3.52
N ALA A 18 6.07 -9.64 -3.35
CA ALA A 18 5.80 -10.23 -2.04
C ALA A 18 6.98 -10.00 -1.09
N GLN A 19 8.21 -10.20 -1.55
CA GLN A 19 9.41 -9.94 -0.76
C GLN A 19 9.53 -8.48 -0.36
N LEU A 20 9.29 -7.56 -1.27
CA LEU A 20 9.33 -6.11 -1.00
C LEU A 20 8.29 -5.73 0.06
N VAL A 21 7.05 -6.16 -0.11
CA VAL A 21 5.95 -5.83 0.81
C VAL A 21 6.26 -6.35 2.21
N ASN A 22 6.69 -7.60 2.33
CA ASN A 22 7.00 -8.18 3.64
C ASN A 22 8.19 -7.49 4.29
N LYS A 23 9.21 -7.14 3.52
CA LYS A 23 10.38 -6.42 4.02
C LYS A 23 10.02 -5.03 4.54
N ALA A 24 9.09 -4.34 3.88
CA ALA A 24 8.66 -3.00 4.27
C ALA A 24 7.70 -3.01 5.47
N TYR A 25 6.73 -3.95 5.50
CA TYR A 25 5.70 -4.02 6.54
C TYR A 25 6.13 -4.84 7.76
N ARG A 26 6.87 -5.93 7.54
CA ARG A 26 7.26 -6.90 8.58
C ARG A 26 8.76 -7.19 8.48
N PRO A 27 9.63 -6.15 8.63
CA PRO A 27 11.08 -6.36 8.55
C PRO A 27 11.56 -7.25 9.72
N GLU A 28 12.73 -7.84 9.53
CA GLU A 28 13.41 -8.55 10.61
C GLU A 28 13.77 -7.60 11.74
N ALA A 29 13.97 -8.16 12.93
CA ALA A 29 14.35 -7.36 14.11
C ALA A 29 15.61 -6.53 13.85
N GLY A 30 15.56 -5.24 14.21
CA GLY A 30 16.66 -4.30 14.04
C GLY A 30 16.65 -3.52 12.73
N VAL A 31 15.80 -3.89 11.78
CA VAL A 31 15.60 -3.09 10.55
C VAL A 31 14.61 -1.99 10.84
N SER A 32 14.97 -0.74 10.54
CA SER A 32 14.09 0.40 10.74
C SER A 32 13.36 0.76 9.43
N GLY A 33 12.20 1.36 9.58
CA GLY A 33 11.40 1.86 8.47
C GLY A 33 10.09 2.39 9.02
N TRP A 34 9.60 3.48 8.46
CA TRP A 34 8.41 4.14 8.99
C TRP A 34 7.10 3.46 8.59
N THR A 35 7.12 2.55 7.61
CA THR A 35 5.94 1.81 7.18
C THR A 35 5.77 0.46 7.86
N HIS A 36 6.76 0.01 8.66
CA HIS A 36 6.66 -1.31 9.28
C HIS A 36 5.69 -1.34 10.44
N GLU A 37 5.10 -2.49 10.67
CA GLU A 37 4.16 -2.73 11.75
C GLU A 37 4.46 -4.02 12.51
N SER A 38 5.73 -4.45 12.50
CA SER A 38 6.17 -5.71 13.15
C SER A 38 5.86 -5.74 14.65
N ASP A 39 5.83 -4.59 15.31
CA ASP A 39 5.50 -4.49 16.74
C ASP A 39 4.00 -4.66 17.01
N LEU A 40 3.17 -4.52 16.00
CA LEU A 40 1.71 -4.53 16.11
C LEU A 40 1.09 -5.80 15.53
N VAL A 41 1.71 -6.37 14.51
CA VAL A 41 1.18 -7.50 13.76
C VAL A 41 2.27 -8.53 13.52
N SER A 42 1.98 -9.81 13.80
CA SER A 42 2.88 -10.91 13.50
C SER A 42 2.50 -11.60 12.19
N GLY A 43 3.47 -12.30 11.59
CA GLY A 43 3.27 -13.01 10.33
C GLY A 43 3.47 -12.13 9.11
N SER A 44 3.45 -12.76 7.94
CA SER A 44 3.67 -12.07 6.67
C SER A 44 2.51 -11.15 6.32
N ARG A 45 2.83 -9.99 5.73
CA ARG A 45 1.80 -9.08 5.20
C ARG A 45 1.14 -9.68 3.98
N THR A 46 1.91 -10.37 3.14
CA THR A 46 1.38 -10.99 1.93
C THR A 46 2.19 -12.24 1.56
N ARG A 47 1.69 -12.99 0.59
CA ARG A 47 2.34 -14.18 0.02
C ARG A 47 2.27 -14.11 -1.49
N ILE A 48 3.15 -14.86 -2.17
CA ILE A 48 3.16 -14.94 -3.64
C ILE A 48 1.78 -15.31 -4.18
N SER A 49 1.11 -16.29 -3.56
CA SER A 49 -0.22 -16.73 -3.97
C SER A 49 -1.27 -15.61 -3.88
N GLN A 50 -1.17 -14.73 -2.88
CA GLN A 50 -2.08 -13.58 -2.75
C GLN A 50 -1.83 -12.55 -3.86
N ILE A 51 -0.57 -12.31 -4.22
CA ILE A 51 -0.22 -11.42 -5.33
C ILE A 51 -0.77 -12.01 -6.64
N GLU A 52 -0.59 -13.30 -6.86
CA GLU A 52 -1.10 -13.97 -8.06
C GLU A 52 -2.62 -13.87 -8.17
N VAL A 53 -3.34 -13.99 -7.05
CA VAL A 53 -4.80 -13.81 -7.02
C VAL A 53 -5.17 -12.38 -7.42
N ILE A 54 -4.48 -11.38 -6.89
CA ILE A 54 -4.70 -9.98 -7.26
C ILE A 54 -4.51 -9.81 -8.77
N LEU A 55 -3.42 -10.33 -9.33
CA LEU A 55 -3.11 -10.18 -10.74
C LEU A 55 -4.09 -10.91 -11.66
N SER A 56 -4.85 -11.88 -11.16
CA SER A 56 -5.86 -12.62 -11.92
C SER A 56 -7.22 -11.91 -11.97
N LYS A 57 -7.42 -10.90 -11.12
CA LYS A 57 -8.70 -10.17 -11.05
C LYS A 57 -8.76 -9.07 -12.09
N GLN A 58 -9.99 -8.73 -12.50
CA GLN A 58 -10.25 -7.52 -13.29
C GLN A 58 -10.33 -6.29 -12.36
N ASP A 59 -10.11 -5.11 -12.94
CA ASP A 59 -10.26 -3.83 -12.25
C ASP A 59 -9.35 -3.68 -11.03
N THR A 60 -8.19 -4.35 -11.06
CA THR A 60 -7.17 -4.22 -10.04
C THR A 60 -5.78 -4.21 -10.70
N VAL A 61 -4.85 -3.52 -10.07
CA VAL A 61 -3.49 -3.40 -10.58
C VAL A 61 -2.52 -3.23 -9.42
N ILE A 62 -1.32 -3.74 -9.61
CA ILE A 62 -0.18 -3.39 -8.76
C ILE A 62 0.78 -2.60 -9.64
N ILE A 63 1.15 -1.41 -9.18
CA ILE A 63 2.11 -0.54 -9.84
C ILE A 63 3.43 -0.70 -9.11
N VAL A 64 4.51 -0.85 -9.86
CA VAL A 64 5.85 -0.98 -9.30
C VAL A 64 6.75 0.15 -9.79
N GLY A 65 7.64 0.58 -8.90
CA GLY A 65 8.72 1.49 -9.23
C GLY A 65 10.03 0.73 -9.26
N LEU A 66 10.83 0.94 -10.29
CA LEU A 66 12.10 0.26 -10.49
C LEU A 66 13.26 1.22 -10.46
N LYS A 67 14.37 0.72 -9.90
CA LYS A 67 15.68 1.31 -10.04
C LYS A 67 16.54 0.31 -10.82
N GLY A 68 16.83 0.64 -12.08
CA GLY A 68 17.37 -0.36 -13.00
C GLY A 68 16.38 -1.48 -13.20
N SER A 69 16.77 -2.71 -12.93
CA SER A 69 15.91 -3.90 -13.01
C SER A 69 15.29 -4.28 -11.65
N GLU A 70 15.64 -3.58 -10.57
CA GLU A 70 15.16 -3.90 -9.23
C GLU A 70 13.86 -3.19 -8.91
N ILE A 71 12.86 -3.94 -8.42
CA ILE A 71 11.63 -3.37 -7.90
C ILE A 71 11.91 -2.83 -6.50
N VAL A 72 11.76 -1.51 -6.32
CA VAL A 72 12.07 -0.82 -5.07
C VAL A 72 10.83 -0.24 -4.38
N SER A 73 9.71 -0.21 -5.05
CA SER A 73 8.44 0.27 -4.49
C SER A 73 7.26 -0.37 -5.20
N CYS A 74 6.11 -0.40 -4.53
CA CYS A 74 4.86 -0.87 -5.13
C CYS A 74 3.66 -0.22 -4.46
N VAL A 75 2.51 -0.29 -5.13
CA VAL A 75 1.22 0.12 -4.59
C VAL A 75 0.12 -0.65 -5.31
N HIS A 76 -0.91 -1.05 -4.57
CA HIS A 76 -2.08 -1.78 -5.08
C HIS A 76 -3.25 -0.81 -5.24
N VAL A 77 -3.94 -0.90 -6.39
CA VAL A 77 -5.13 -0.09 -6.69
C VAL A 77 -6.23 -1.03 -7.15
N GLU A 78 -7.38 -0.98 -6.50
CA GLU A 78 -8.54 -1.81 -6.84
C GLU A 78 -9.79 -0.94 -6.99
N LYS A 79 -10.42 -1.04 -8.15
CA LYS A 79 -11.68 -0.33 -8.42
C LYS A 79 -12.82 -0.93 -7.61
N ASP A 80 -13.64 -0.06 -7.04
CA ASP A 80 -14.85 -0.43 -6.31
C ASP A 80 -15.96 0.60 -6.64
N GLY A 81 -16.71 0.32 -7.72
CA GLY A 81 -17.72 1.27 -8.20
C GLY A 81 -17.10 2.58 -8.65
N SER A 82 -17.55 3.69 -8.08
CA SER A 82 -17.07 5.04 -8.41
C SER A 82 -15.80 5.44 -7.65
N HIS A 83 -15.26 4.55 -6.80
CA HIS A 83 -14.04 4.82 -6.05
C HIS A 83 -13.04 3.68 -6.19
N SER A 84 -11.82 3.90 -5.73
CA SER A 84 -10.77 2.90 -5.72
C SER A 84 -10.19 2.77 -4.32
N HIS A 85 -9.86 1.54 -3.95
CA HIS A 85 -9.07 1.26 -2.77
C HIS A 85 -7.58 1.29 -3.15
N ILE A 86 -6.80 2.04 -2.38
CA ILE A 86 -5.35 2.11 -2.54
C ILE A 86 -4.74 1.50 -1.29
N GLY A 87 -3.83 0.55 -1.47
CA GLY A 87 -3.21 -0.14 -0.34
C GLY A 87 -1.89 -0.76 -0.71
N MET A 88 -1.34 -1.49 0.24
CA MET A 88 -0.07 -2.21 0.05
C MET A 88 1.03 -1.30 -0.51
N LEU A 89 1.02 -0.02 -0.10
CA LEU A 89 2.08 0.92 -0.46
C LEU A 89 3.34 0.51 0.28
N ALA A 90 4.38 0.18 -0.46
CA ALA A 90 5.63 -0.28 0.11
C ALA A 90 6.81 0.34 -0.62
N VAL A 91 7.82 0.74 0.17
CA VAL A 91 9.09 1.26 -0.33
C VAL A 91 10.19 0.46 0.35
N ASN A 92 11.21 0.06 -0.41
CA ASN A 92 12.38 -0.62 0.17
C ASN A 92 12.88 0.21 1.36
N PRO A 93 13.00 -0.37 2.57
CA PRO A 93 13.35 0.38 3.78
C PRO A 93 14.59 1.24 3.67
N VAL A 94 15.61 0.80 2.92
CA VAL A 94 16.84 1.56 2.75
C VAL A 94 16.66 2.82 1.90
N LEU A 95 15.52 2.94 1.19
CA LEU A 95 15.21 4.09 0.34
C LEU A 95 14.10 4.97 0.91
N GLN A 96 13.58 4.66 2.09
CA GLN A 96 12.55 5.46 2.74
C GLN A 96 13.11 6.84 3.13
N GLY A 97 12.22 7.85 3.14
CA GLY A 97 12.62 9.22 3.43
C GLY A 97 13.02 10.04 2.21
N ALA A 98 13.04 9.44 1.01
CA ALA A 98 13.42 10.12 -0.24
C ALA A 98 12.23 10.56 -1.10
N GLY A 99 11.01 10.50 -0.57
CA GLY A 99 9.79 10.90 -1.30
C GLY A 99 9.21 9.86 -2.22
N LEU A 100 9.70 8.61 -2.18
CA LEU A 100 9.21 7.54 -3.06
C LEU A 100 7.77 7.15 -2.74
N GLY A 101 7.40 7.10 -1.46
CA GLY A 101 6.03 6.80 -1.04
C GLY A 101 5.05 7.83 -1.58
N LYS A 102 5.38 9.10 -1.49
CA LYS A 102 4.58 10.19 -2.05
C LYS A 102 4.44 10.07 -3.57
N GLN A 103 5.53 9.75 -4.26
CA GLN A 103 5.53 9.56 -5.71
C GLN A 103 4.65 8.39 -6.12
N MET A 104 4.77 7.26 -5.43
CA MET A 104 3.96 6.06 -5.71
C MET A 104 2.48 6.33 -5.47
N LEU A 105 2.15 7.02 -4.38
CA LEU A 105 0.77 7.37 -4.06
C LEU A 105 0.15 8.27 -5.12
N ALA A 106 0.86 9.31 -5.54
CA ALA A 106 0.40 10.21 -6.60
C ALA A 106 0.17 9.44 -7.91
N HIS A 107 1.04 8.51 -8.25
CA HIS A 107 0.91 7.68 -9.45
C HIS A 107 -0.31 6.76 -9.35
N ALA A 108 -0.54 6.16 -8.19
CA ALA A 108 -1.72 5.32 -7.94
C ALA A 108 -3.01 6.11 -8.11
N GLU A 109 -3.06 7.33 -7.58
CA GLU A 109 -4.23 8.22 -7.71
C GLU A 109 -4.48 8.59 -9.17
N SER A 110 -3.44 8.92 -9.91
CA SER A 110 -3.55 9.22 -11.34
C SER A 110 -4.06 8.00 -12.12
N TYR A 111 -3.51 6.83 -11.83
CA TYR A 111 -3.96 5.60 -12.49
C TYR A 111 -5.45 5.33 -12.23
N ALA A 112 -5.87 5.45 -10.98
CA ALA A 112 -7.27 5.23 -10.59
C ALA A 112 -8.21 6.22 -11.29
N SER A 113 -7.81 7.48 -11.39
CA SER A 113 -8.60 8.51 -12.07
C SER A 113 -8.68 8.28 -13.57
N GLU A 114 -7.55 7.99 -14.20
CA GLU A 114 -7.45 7.87 -15.67
C GLU A 114 -7.98 6.54 -16.20
N ASN A 115 -7.74 5.43 -15.48
CA ASN A 115 -8.08 4.09 -15.97
C ASN A 115 -9.35 3.52 -15.36
N PHE A 116 -9.70 3.91 -14.13
CA PHE A 116 -10.89 3.42 -13.43
C PHE A 116 -11.98 4.47 -13.30
N GLY A 117 -11.72 5.70 -13.69
CA GLY A 117 -12.69 6.79 -13.56
C GLY A 117 -13.06 7.09 -12.11
N SER A 118 -12.17 6.82 -11.17
CA SER A 118 -12.47 6.93 -9.75
C SER A 118 -12.66 8.38 -9.31
N GLU A 119 -13.73 8.63 -8.57
CA GLU A 119 -14.05 9.94 -8.01
C GLU A 119 -13.45 10.13 -6.62
N LYS A 120 -13.06 9.03 -5.98
CA LYS A 120 -12.57 9.02 -4.60
C LYS A 120 -11.61 7.86 -4.39
N PHE A 121 -10.62 8.08 -3.54
CA PHE A 121 -9.64 7.08 -3.13
C PHE A 121 -9.84 6.76 -1.65
N ILE A 122 -9.81 5.48 -1.30
CA ILE A 122 -10.04 4.99 0.06
C ILE A 122 -8.86 4.12 0.46
N MET A 123 -8.45 4.24 1.72
CA MET A 123 -7.42 3.37 2.29
C MET A 123 -7.70 3.07 3.75
N GLY A 124 -7.13 1.95 4.22
CA GLY A 124 -7.16 1.57 5.63
C GLY A 124 -5.76 1.64 6.23
N VAL A 125 -5.64 2.28 7.38
CA VAL A 125 -4.37 2.42 8.09
C VAL A 125 -4.56 2.00 9.54
N VAL A 126 -3.64 1.19 10.07
CA VAL A 126 -3.69 0.79 11.48
C VAL A 126 -3.72 2.05 12.35
N SER A 127 -4.75 2.15 13.22
CA SER A 127 -5.06 3.38 13.96
C SER A 127 -3.93 3.90 14.84
N SER A 128 -3.14 3.00 15.41
CA SER A 128 -2.03 3.37 16.29
C SER A 128 -0.80 3.87 15.55
N ARG A 129 -0.80 3.82 14.22
CA ARG A 129 0.31 4.31 13.41
C ARG A 129 0.13 5.79 13.07
N ALA A 130 0.23 6.63 14.11
CA ALA A 130 -0.04 8.06 14.01
C ALA A 130 0.82 8.78 12.97
N GLU A 131 2.08 8.38 12.82
CA GLU A 131 3.00 9.00 11.86
C GLU A 131 2.60 8.70 10.41
N LEU A 132 2.15 7.47 10.15
CA LEU A 132 1.68 7.07 8.83
C LEU A 132 0.37 7.77 8.48
N ILE A 133 -0.56 7.85 9.44
CA ILE A 133 -1.80 8.61 9.25
C ILE A 133 -1.48 10.08 8.93
N ALA A 134 -0.57 10.69 9.70
CA ALA A 134 -0.15 12.08 9.46
C ALA A 134 0.42 12.26 8.04
N PHE A 135 1.20 11.29 7.56
CA PHE A 135 1.71 11.30 6.18
C PHE A 135 0.55 11.38 5.18
N TYR A 136 -0.45 10.50 5.31
CA TYR A 136 -1.59 10.51 4.37
C TYR A 136 -2.43 11.77 4.48
N LEU A 137 -2.61 12.31 5.69
CA LEU A 137 -3.32 13.58 5.86
C LEU A 137 -2.61 14.72 5.12
N ARG A 138 -1.27 14.74 5.15
CA ARG A 138 -0.48 15.71 4.39
C ARG A 138 -0.64 15.54 2.88
N GLN A 139 -0.96 14.33 2.43
CA GLN A 139 -1.22 14.06 1.00
C GLN A 139 -2.68 14.36 0.60
N GLY A 140 -3.47 14.93 1.50
CA GLY A 140 -4.84 15.34 1.20
C GLY A 140 -5.92 14.37 1.64
N TYR A 141 -5.58 13.29 2.29
CA TYR A 141 -6.56 12.34 2.84
C TYR A 141 -7.20 12.90 4.09
N GLN A 142 -8.42 12.49 4.35
CA GLN A 142 -9.19 12.87 5.54
C GLN A 142 -9.70 11.61 6.24
N LYS A 143 -9.80 11.67 7.56
CA LYS A 143 -10.44 10.61 8.33
C LYS A 143 -11.93 10.62 8.04
N THR A 144 -12.50 9.43 7.76
CA THR A 144 -13.94 9.29 7.52
C THR A 144 -14.75 9.18 8.80
N GLY A 145 -14.10 8.88 9.91
CA GLY A 145 -14.75 8.51 11.17
C GLY A 145 -15.08 7.03 11.26
N LEU A 146 -14.94 6.28 10.17
CA LEU A 146 -15.14 4.83 10.18
C LEU A 146 -13.87 4.13 10.67
N ILE A 147 -14.02 3.28 11.68
CA ILE A 147 -12.93 2.48 12.24
C ILE A 147 -13.37 1.03 12.21
N THR A 148 -12.54 0.14 11.68
CA THR A 148 -12.84 -1.29 11.56
C THR A 148 -11.83 -2.11 12.33
N ASP A 149 -12.14 -3.40 12.55
CA ASP A 149 -11.19 -4.33 13.13
C ASP A 149 -10.10 -4.67 12.12
N TYR A 150 -8.92 -5.07 12.62
CA TYR A 150 -7.84 -5.54 11.75
C TYR A 150 -8.32 -6.79 10.99
N PRO A 151 -8.08 -6.87 9.67
CA PRO A 151 -8.68 -7.93 8.84
C PRO A 151 -7.88 -9.24 8.92
N GLU A 152 -7.94 -9.95 10.04
CA GLU A 152 -7.24 -11.23 10.22
C GLU A 152 -7.62 -12.26 9.14
N SER A 153 -8.89 -12.28 8.76
CA SER A 153 -9.39 -13.22 7.73
C SER A 153 -8.82 -12.95 6.34
N ALA A 154 -8.23 -11.79 6.10
CA ALA A 154 -7.59 -11.47 4.83
C ALA A 154 -6.21 -12.11 4.67
N GLY A 155 -5.68 -12.78 5.71
CA GLY A 155 -4.37 -13.43 5.63
C GLY A 155 -3.20 -12.46 5.58
N VAL A 156 -3.33 -11.29 6.19
CA VAL A 156 -2.29 -10.24 6.19
C VAL A 156 -1.53 -10.14 7.52
N GLY A 157 -1.64 -11.16 8.36
CA GLY A 157 -0.98 -11.25 9.65
C GLY A 157 -1.97 -11.33 10.81
N ILE A 158 -1.44 -11.55 12.00
CA ILE A 158 -2.21 -11.71 13.24
C ILE A 158 -1.84 -10.56 14.17
N PRO A 159 -2.82 -9.75 14.67
CA PRO A 159 -2.53 -8.67 15.62
C PRO A 159 -1.88 -9.22 16.90
N ARG A 160 -0.85 -8.53 17.38
CA ARG A 160 -0.18 -8.88 18.64
C ARG A 160 -0.99 -8.46 19.86
N HIS A 161 -1.93 -7.53 19.68
CA HIS A 161 -2.77 -7.01 20.75
C HIS A 161 -4.24 -7.13 20.35
N ALA A 162 -5.09 -7.48 21.29
CA ALA A 162 -6.53 -7.48 21.07
C ALA A 162 -7.01 -6.03 20.80
N GLY A 163 -7.97 -5.88 19.90
CA GLY A 163 -8.55 -4.58 19.64
C GLY A 163 -7.73 -3.69 18.71
N LEU A 164 -6.77 -4.25 17.97
CA LEU A 164 -6.08 -3.49 16.93
C LEU A 164 -7.09 -3.05 15.88
N LYS A 165 -7.14 -1.74 15.61
CA LYS A 165 -8.12 -1.13 14.71
C LYS A 165 -7.47 -0.55 13.47
N VAL A 166 -8.29 -0.40 12.43
CA VAL A 166 -7.91 0.23 11.17
C VAL A 166 -8.78 1.46 10.97
N GLU A 167 -8.15 2.60 10.74
CA GLU A 167 -8.81 3.86 10.43
C GLU A 167 -8.99 3.96 8.92
N ILE A 168 -10.21 4.31 8.48
CA ILE A 168 -10.50 4.48 7.06
C ILE A 168 -10.32 5.94 6.68
N LEU A 169 -9.46 6.18 5.70
CA LEU A 169 -9.16 7.51 5.17
C LEU A 169 -9.70 7.62 3.73
N GLU A 170 -10.03 8.83 3.33
CA GLU A 170 -10.48 9.09 1.96
C GLU A 170 -9.94 10.41 1.41
N LYS A 171 -9.84 10.46 0.09
CA LYS A 171 -9.47 11.67 -0.67
C LYS A 171 -10.28 11.70 -1.94
N ARG A 172 -10.88 12.85 -2.26
CA ARG A 172 -11.56 13.03 -3.53
C ARG A 172 -10.55 13.23 -4.66
N ALA A 173 -10.83 12.65 -5.83
CA ALA A 173 -10.02 12.86 -7.00
C ALA A 173 -10.15 14.32 -7.45
N ASN A 174 -9.02 14.91 -7.87
CA ASN A 174 -9.03 16.24 -8.48
C ASN A 174 -9.38 16.11 -9.96
N HIS A 175 -10.59 16.51 -10.30
CA HIS A 175 -11.01 16.65 -11.69
C HIS A 175 -10.78 18.10 -12.11
N THR A 176 -9.72 18.32 -12.85
CA THR A 176 -9.49 19.61 -13.52
C THR A 176 -9.77 19.47 -15.00
#